data_80e7ca3445cdbea6fdbf49dee15e0b33
#
_entry.id   80e7ca3445cdbea6fdbf49dee15e0b33
#
_cell.length_a   1.000
_cell.length_b   1.000
_cell.length_c   1.000
_cell.angle_alpha   90.00
_cell.angle_beta   90.00
_cell.angle_gamma   90.00
#
_symmetry.space_group_name_H-M   'P 1'
#
loop_
_entity.id
_entity.type
_entity.pdbx_description
1 polymer ?
#
loop_
_entity_poly.entity_id
_entity_poly.type
_entity_poly.pdbx_seq_one_letter_code
_entity_poly.pdbx_strand_id
1 'polypeptide(L)'
;EAAKRIEAIRDSVASCSVCDDLLFLNGCDHQPVQTDIGQIAEKVDEMIPDHVMHSTYHDYFEAIRPYKDKFGIFVGELDGEYGSGWDTLANTASARIYLKQLNTRCESLLEKTVEPLNVYSSLFASDEIRRDYSLFLWKTLLQNHPHDSICGCSVDDVHSEMVTRFKKVLAAGKSVAADELDKFMSVVDTASVGTDKVITVFNSNGFVSSEAVTVNVDFPENTDVTPDMLAVYDGDKALPIDVED
;
A
#
# COMPACT_ATOMS: atom_id res chain seq x y z
N GLU A 1 23.92 -32.01 22.40
CA GLU A 1 23.26 -30.84 23.05
C GLU A 1 22.62 -29.91 22.01
N ALA A 2 23.30 -29.63 20.88
CA ALA A 2 22.75 -28.78 19.80
C ALA A 2 21.46 -29.36 19.21
N ALA A 3 21.41 -30.65 18.86
CA ALA A 3 20.22 -31.31 18.34
C ALA A 3 19.02 -31.14 19.27
N LYS A 4 19.16 -31.39 20.57
CA LYS A 4 18.10 -31.24 21.55
C LYS A 4 17.55 -29.80 21.63
N ARG A 5 18.44 -28.82 21.47
CA ARG A 5 18.03 -27.41 21.50
C ARG A 5 17.25 -27.05 20.22
N ILE A 6 17.68 -27.55 19.07
CA ILE A 6 17.00 -27.36 17.78
C ILE A 6 15.62 -28.03 17.81
N GLU A 7 15.55 -29.29 18.28
CA GLU A 7 14.27 -30.00 18.45
C GLU A 7 13.32 -29.26 19.39
N ALA A 8 13.79 -28.70 20.49
CA ALA A 8 12.95 -27.92 21.40
C ALA A 8 12.43 -26.64 20.75
N ILE A 9 13.22 -25.95 19.92
CA ILE A 9 12.79 -24.77 19.17
C ILE A 9 11.76 -25.20 18.11
N ARG A 10 12.03 -26.28 17.36
CA ARG A 10 11.11 -26.86 16.39
C ARG A 10 9.75 -27.16 17.04
N ASP A 11 9.75 -27.88 18.17
CA ASP A 11 8.54 -28.28 18.87
C ASP A 11 7.72 -27.05 19.33
N SER A 12 8.42 -26.00 19.78
CA SER A 12 7.78 -24.75 20.16
C SER A 12 7.09 -24.07 18.96
N VAL A 13 7.74 -24.00 17.80
CA VAL A 13 7.15 -23.42 16.57
C VAL A 13 6.03 -24.31 16.04
N ALA A 14 6.24 -25.63 16.02
CA ALA A 14 5.24 -26.59 15.57
C ALA A 14 3.96 -26.55 16.40
N SER A 15 4.05 -26.23 17.68
CA SER A 15 2.86 -26.10 18.55
C SER A 15 1.89 -24.99 18.12
N CYS A 16 2.38 -24.02 17.35
CA CYS A 16 1.60 -22.89 16.82
C CYS A 16 1.30 -23.04 15.34
N SER A 17 1.77 -24.10 14.67
CA SER A 17 1.60 -24.33 13.24
C SER A 17 0.41 -25.25 12.97
N VAL A 18 -0.22 -25.05 11.80
CA VAL A 18 -1.29 -25.92 11.27
C VAL A 18 -0.78 -26.86 10.17
N CYS A 19 0.50 -26.80 9.87
CA CYS A 19 1.17 -27.62 8.85
C CYS A 19 2.53 -28.07 9.34
N ASP A 20 3.12 -29.04 8.65
CA ASP A 20 4.40 -29.64 8.99
C ASP A 20 5.61 -28.84 8.47
N ASP A 21 5.37 -27.90 7.53
CA ASP A 21 6.39 -26.99 7.04
C ASP A 21 6.55 -25.82 8.01
N LEU A 22 7.75 -25.65 8.57
CA LEU A 22 8.07 -24.64 9.56
C LEU A 22 9.12 -23.66 9.03
N LEU A 23 8.91 -22.37 9.28
CA LEU A 23 9.86 -21.31 8.90
C LEU A 23 10.70 -20.87 10.11
N PHE A 24 12.01 -20.94 9.94
CA PHE A 24 12.98 -20.41 10.89
C PHE A 24 13.73 -19.26 10.26
N LEU A 25 13.68 -18.10 10.90
CA LEU A 25 14.45 -16.94 10.48
C LEU A 25 15.83 -17.01 11.12
N ASN A 26 16.89 -16.83 10.32
CA ASN A 26 18.25 -16.73 10.82
C ASN A 26 18.77 -15.32 10.67
N GLY A 27 19.12 -14.71 11.78
CA GLY A 27 19.66 -13.36 11.85
C GLY A 27 19.40 -12.74 13.21
N CYS A 28 20.11 -11.66 13.48
CA CYS A 28 19.94 -10.87 14.67
C CYS A 28 20.30 -9.42 14.33
N ASP A 29 19.69 -8.47 15.00
CA ASP A 29 20.01 -7.05 14.85
C ASP A 29 21.46 -6.78 15.18
N HIS A 30 22.11 -5.90 14.41
CA HIS A 30 23.51 -5.52 14.53
C HIS A 30 24.53 -6.68 14.35
N GLN A 31 24.12 -7.78 13.75
CA GLN A 31 25.02 -8.90 13.45
C GLN A 31 25.30 -8.99 11.94
N PRO A 32 26.54 -9.36 11.55
CA PRO A 32 26.84 -9.63 10.15
C PRO A 32 26.09 -10.88 9.66
N VAL A 33 25.93 -10.96 8.34
CA VAL A 33 25.37 -12.16 7.70
C VAL A 33 26.20 -13.37 8.06
N GLN A 34 25.55 -14.46 8.48
CA GLN A 34 26.19 -15.73 8.75
C GLN A 34 26.55 -16.43 7.45
N THR A 35 27.84 -16.50 7.15
CA THR A 35 28.36 -17.00 5.85
C THR A 35 28.33 -18.51 5.71
N ASP A 36 28.25 -19.25 6.81
CA ASP A 36 28.24 -20.71 6.87
C ASP A 36 26.87 -21.34 7.10
N ILE A 37 25.79 -20.53 6.95
CA ILE A 37 24.43 -21.00 7.24
C ILE A 37 24.02 -22.23 6.41
N GLY A 38 24.47 -22.34 5.14
CA GLY A 38 24.19 -23.51 4.32
C GLY A 38 24.79 -24.78 4.91
N GLN A 39 26.06 -24.72 5.34
CA GLN A 39 26.74 -25.86 5.98
C GLN A 39 26.10 -26.23 7.34
N ILE A 40 25.58 -25.24 8.06
CA ILE A 40 24.88 -25.48 9.32
C ILE A 40 23.55 -26.17 9.04
N ALA A 41 22.78 -25.72 8.05
CA ALA A 41 21.55 -26.37 7.66
C ALA A 41 21.76 -27.85 7.29
N GLU A 42 22.76 -28.15 6.45
CA GLU A 42 23.13 -29.52 6.12
C GLU A 42 23.44 -30.36 7.37
N LYS A 43 24.24 -29.84 8.29
CA LYS A 43 24.54 -30.55 9.55
C LYS A 43 23.34 -30.76 10.44
N VAL A 44 22.43 -29.82 10.48
CA VAL A 44 21.18 -29.94 11.26
C VAL A 44 20.30 -31.00 10.64
N ASP A 45 20.17 -31.03 9.32
CA ASP A 45 19.44 -32.05 8.56
C ASP A 45 19.95 -33.48 8.87
N GLU A 46 21.28 -33.65 9.04
CA GLU A 46 21.89 -34.92 9.47
C GLU A 46 21.65 -35.29 10.93
N MET A 47 21.33 -34.31 11.79
CA MET A 47 21.28 -34.46 13.24
C MET A 47 19.88 -34.72 13.81
N ILE A 48 18.83 -34.32 13.10
CA ILE A 48 17.42 -34.45 13.51
C ILE A 48 16.66 -35.24 12.45
N PRO A 49 15.50 -35.81 12.80
CA PRO A 49 14.71 -36.61 11.84
C PRO A 49 14.00 -35.76 10.79
N ASP A 50 13.92 -34.44 10.96
CA ASP A 50 13.25 -33.53 10.07
C ASP A 50 14.17 -33.12 8.91
N HIS A 51 13.60 -32.79 7.77
CA HIS A 51 14.38 -32.24 6.66
C HIS A 51 14.58 -30.73 6.83
N VAL A 52 15.84 -30.30 6.83
CA VAL A 52 16.22 -28.89 7.03
C VAL A 52 16.95 -28.37 5.81
N MET A 53 16.47 -27.29 5.24
CA MET A 53 17.03 -26.66 4.04
C MET A 53 17.09 -25.15 4.14
N HIS A 54 18.06 -24.55 3.50
CA HIS A 54 18.08 -23.10 3.27
C HIS A 54 17.09 -22.77 2.15
N SER A 55 16.16 -21.86 2.41
CA SER A 55 15.05 -21.59 1.49
C SER A 55 14.75 -20.10 1.37
N THR A 56 13.71 -19.76 0.63
CA THR A 56 13.21 -18.41 0.45
C THR A 56 11.78 -18.30 1.00
N TYR A 57 11.31 -17.08 1.25
CA TYR A 57 9.89 -16.87 1.59
C TYR A 57 8.95 -17.41 0.51
N HIS A 58 9.34 -17.29 -0.77
CA HIS A 58 8.55 -17.78 -1.88
C HIS A 58 8.32 -19.30 -1.77
N ASP A 59 9.40 -20.06 -1.60
CA ASP A 59 9.34 -21.52 -1.50
C ASP A 59 8.52 -21.97 -0.29
N TYR A 60 8.71 -21.29 0.84
CA TYR A 60 7.90 -21.55 2.04
C TYR A 60 6.40 -21.27 1.80
N PHE A 61 6.06 -20.15 1.17
CA PHE A 61 4.65 -19.86 0.87
C PHE A 61 4.04 -20.85 -0.11
N GLU A 62 4.81 -21.36 -1.07
CA GLU A 62 4.31 -22.42 -1.95
C GLU A 62 4.11 -23.74 -1.20
N ALA A 63 5.01 -24.09 -0.27
CA ALA A 63 4.87 -25.29 0.55
C ALA A 63 3.61 -25.25 1.44
N ILE A 64 3.31 -24.12 2.07
CA ILE A 64 2.14 -23.99 2.95
C ILE A 64 0.81 -23.70 2.21
N ARG A 65 0.86 -23.32 0.93
CA ARG A 65 -0.33 -23.00 0.11
C ARG A 65 -1.44 -24.08 0.15
N PRO A 66 -1.14 -25.40 0.14
CA PRO A 66 -2.15 -26.44 0.24
C PRO A 66 -2.95 -26.42 1.56
N TYR A 67 -2.40 -25.79 2.57
CA TYR A 67 -3.00 -25.72 3.92
C TYR A 67 -3.85 -24.46 4.15
N LYS A 68 -4.03 -23.59 3.12
CA LYS A 68 -4.68 -22.28 3.25
C LYS A 68 -6.03 -22.32 3.96
N ASP A 69 -6.80 -23.39 3.77
CA ASP A 69 -8.13 -23.56 4.36
C ASP A 69 -8.09 -23.95 5.86
N LYS A 70 -6.90 -24.25 6.38
CA LYS A 70 -6.65 -24.54 7.80
C LYS A 70 -6.20 -23.31 8.59
N PHE A 71 -5.79 -22.23 7.90
CA PHE A 71 -5.37 -21.01 8.56
C PHE A 71 -6.56 -20.28 9.17
N GLY A 72 -6.34 -19.75 10.38
CA GLY A 72 -7.28 -18.81 10.98
C GLY A 72 -7.28 -17.46 10.24
N ILE A 73 -8.37 -16.74 10.33
CA ILE A 73 -8.48 -15.37 9.83
C ILE A 73 -8.25 -14.43 11.00
N PHE A 74 -7.24 -13.58 10.87
CA PHE A 74 -7.03 -12.46 11.79
C PHE A 74 -7.76 -11.22 11.23
N VAL A 75 -8.54 -10.56 12.08
CA VAL A 75 -9.26 -9.34 11.72
C VAL A 75 -8.76 -8.19 12.58
N GLY A 76 -8.26 -7.15 11.96
CA GLY A 76 -7.70 -5.99 12.62
C GLY A 76 -6.22 -5.77 12.27
N GLU A 77 -5.58 -4.87 13.00
CA GLU A 77 -4.15 -4.59 12.86
C GLU A 77 -3.31 -5.54 13.71
N LEU A 78 -2.14 -5.91 13.21
CA LEU A 78 -1.12 -6.67 13.95
C LEU A 78 -0.25 -5.69 14.74
N ASP A 79 -0.83 -5.04 15.75
CA ASP A 79 -0.20 -3.95 16.51
C ASP A 79 0.82 -4.41 17.55
N GLY A 80 0.94 -5.73 17.77
CA GLY A 80 1.92 -6.31 18.67
C GLY A 80 1.64 -6.10 20.16
N GLU A 81 0.46 -5.64 20.54
CA GLU A 81 0.09 -5.37 21.93
C GLU A 81 0.22 -6.60 22.85
N TYR A 82 0.15 -7.78 22.26
CA TYR A 82 0.24 -9.07 22.95
C TYR A 82 1.60 -9.76 22.83
N GLY A 83 2.61 -9.03 22.39
CA GLY A 83 3.95 -9.57 22.18
C GLY A 83 4.75 -9.76 23.46
N SER A 84 5.83 -10.46 23.33
CA SER A 84 6.73 -11.02 24.33
C SER A 84 7.60 -10.01 25.10
N GLY A 85 7.08 -8.93 25.63
CA GLY A 85 7.81 -8.05 26.56
C GLY A 85 8.82 -7.08 25.93
N TRP A 86 8.86 -6.96 24.61
CA TRP A 86 9.61 -5.94 23.87
C TRP A 86 8.67 -4.93 23.22
N ASP A 87 7.65 -4.49 23.92
CA ASP A 87 6.55 -3.63 23.43
C ASP A 87 6.99 -2.19 23.08
N THR A 88 8.26 -1.99 22.80
CA THR A 88 8.87 -0.66 22.60
C THR A 88 8.35 0.08 21.39
N LEU A 89 7.77 -0.61 20.40
CA LEU A 89 7.29 0.01 19.16
C LEU A 89 5.76 0.09 19.07
N ALA A 90 5.02 -0.63 19.92
CA ALA A 90 3.56 -0.71 19.86
C ALA A 90 2.85 0.66 19.95
N ASN A 91 3.38 1.60 20.72
CA ASN A 91 2.79 2.91 20.97
C ASN A 91 3.40 4.05 20.13
N THR A 92 4.19 3.75 19.11
CA THR A 92 4.85 4.77 18.30
C THR A 92 3.92 5.43 17.26
N ALA A 93 2.70 4.92 17.09
CA ALA A 93 1.71 5.46 16.17
C ALA A 93 1.40 6.95 16.41
N SER A 94 1.45 7.43 17.64
CA SER A 94 1.22 8.83 18.01
C SER A 94 2.45 9.73 17.89
N ALA A 95 3.66 9.14 17.83
CA ALA A 95 4.89 9.92 17.74
C ALA A 95 5.00 10.57 16.34
N ARG A 96 5.25 11.90 16.31
CA ARG A 96 5.35 12.67 15.05
C ARG A 96 4.19 12.35 14.09
N ILE A 97 2.96 12.47 14.57
CA ILE A 97 1.72 12.07 13.87
C ILE A 97 1.65 12.61 12.43
N TYR A 98 2.24 13.76 12.15
CA TYR A 98 2.27 14.34 10.81
C TYR A 98 2.96 13.42 9.77
N LEU A 99 3.94 12.60 10.19
CA LEU A 99 4.57 11.62 9.30
C LEU A 99 3.58 10.52 8.91
N LYS A 100 2.80 10.01 9.87
CA LYS A 100 1.77 9.00 9.62
C LYS A 100 0.66 9.55 8.73
N GLN A 101 0.24 10.79 8.97
CA GLN A 101 -0.75 11.46 8.12
C GLN A 101 -0.26 11.64 6.68
N LEU A 102 1.01 12.03 6.49
CA LEU A 102 1.61 12.12 5.15
C LEU A 102 1.74 10.75 4.50
N ASN A 103 2.11 9.72 5.27
CA ASN A 103 2.19 8.35 4.80
C ASN A 103 0.83 7.87 4.27
N THR A 104 -0.22 7.97 5.08
CA THR A 104 -1.58 7.56 4.69
C THR A 104 -2.06 8.30 3.45
N ARG A 105 -1.73 9.60 3.30
CA ARG A 105 -2.06 10.36 2.08
C ARG A 105 -1.34 9.81 0.85
N CYS A 106 -0.06 9.44 1.01
CA CYS A 106 0.70 8.85 -0.09
C CYS A 106 0.15 7.47 -0.46
N GLU A 107 -0.05 6.59 0.50
CA GLU A 107 -0.63 5.26 0.29
C GLU A 107 -1.99 5.36 -0.39
N SER A 108 -2.89 6.19 0.13
CA SER A 108 -4.22 6.39 -0.47
C SER A 108 -4.15 6.92 -1.90
N LEU A 109 -3.23 7.85 -2.20
CA LEU A 109 -3.04 8.33 -3.56
C LEU A 109 -2.56 7.22 -4.49
N LEU A 110 -1.59 6.41 -4.05
CA LEU A 110 -1.02 5.35 -4.89
C LEU A 110 -2.03 4.21 -5.11
N GLU A 111 -2.57 3.65 -4.03
CA GLU A 111 -3.44 2.47 -4.09
C GLU A 111 -4.82 2.76 -4.67
N LYS A 112 -5.39 3.94 -4.36
CA LYS A 112 -6.79 4.24 -4.68
C LYS A 112 -6.96 5.13 -5.91
N THR A 113 -5.87 5.72 -6.40
CA THR A 113 -5.97 6.65 -7.54
C THR A 113 -4.96 6.29 -8.63
N VAL A 114 -3.66 6.32 -8.33
CA VAL A 114 -2.62 6.14 -9.37
C VAL A 114 -2.68 4.76 -10.00
N GLU A 115 -2.68 3.70 -9.19
CA GLU A 115 -2.71 2.33 -9.71
C GLU A 115 -4.01 1.99 -10.44
N PRO A 116 -5.21 2.29 -9.90
CA PRO A 116 -6.44 2.05 -10.64
C PRO A 116 -6.50 2.82 -11.96
N LEU A 117 -6.17 4.11 -11.98
CA LEU A 117 -6.18 4.90 -13.22
C LEU A 117 -5.20 4.36 -14.27
N ASN A 118 -3.99 3.95 -13.84
CA ASN A 118 -3.01 3.35 -14.73
C ASN A 118 -3.54 2.05 -15.36
N VAL A 119 -4.25 1.22 -14.60
CA VAL A 119 -4.88 0.01 -15.12
C VAL A 119 -6.02 0.35 -16.08
N TYR A 120 -6.89 1.30 -15.72
CA TYR A 120 -8.03 1.66 -16.57
C TYR A 120 -7.60 2.37 -17.86
N SER A 121 -6.64 3.27 -17.82
CA SER A 121 -6.10 3.89 -19.05
C SER A 121 -5.48 2.84 -19.97
N SER A 122 -4.79 1.86 -19.41
CA SER A 122 -4.24 0.73 -20.18
C SER A 122 -5.34 -0.13 -20.82
N LEU A 123 -6.39 -0.45 -20.10
CA LEU A 123 -7.46 -1.32 -20.58
C LEU A 123 -8.34 -0.64 -21.63
N PHE A 124 -8.63 0.64 -21.49
CA PHE A 124 -9.63 1.35 -22.31
C PHE A 124 -9.02 2.29 -23.33
N ALA A 125 -7.88 2.92 -23.03
CA ALA A 125 -7.19 3.80 -23.97
C ALA A 125 -6.06 3.12 -24.75
N SER A 126 -5.90 1.80 -24.61
CA SER A 126 -4.87 1.00 -25.29
C SER A 126 -3.44 1.49 -25.04
N ASP A 127 -3.19 2.01 -23.87
CA ASP A 127 -1.86 2.46 -23.42
C ASP A 127 -1.14 1.35 -22.65
N GLU A 128 0.18 1.44 -22.53
CA GLU A 128 0.95 0.50 -21.72
C GLU A 128 0.84 0.85 -20.23
N ILE A 129 0.75 -0.18 -19.36
CA ILE A 129 0.81 0.03 -17.91
C ILE A 129 2.15 0.64 -17.54
N ARG A 130 2.13 1.84 -16.99
CA ARG A 130 3.33 2.60 -16.60
C ARG A 130 3.91 2.11 -15.27
N ARG A 131 4.44 0.89 -15.30
CA ARG A 131 5.01 0.23 -14.10
C ARG A 131 6.17 1.00 -13.49
N ASP A 132 6.99 1.65 -14.31
CA ASP A 132 8.18 2.39 -13.85
C ASP A 132 7.81 3.54 -12.92
N TYR A 133 6.74 4.27 -13.23
CA TYR A 133 6.25 5.36 -12.38
C TYR A 133 5.69 4.84 -11.07
N SER A 134 4.84 3.81 -11.11
CA SER A 134 4.33 3.19 -9.89
C SER A 134 5.47 2.66 -9.02
N LEU A 135 6.44 1.97 -9.62
CA LEU A 135 7.60 1.45 -8.91
C LEU A 135 8.47 2.56 -8.31
N PHE A 136 8.69 3.67 -9.03
CA PHE A 136 9.42 4.83 -8.53
C PHE A 136 8.72 5.46 -7.32
N LEU A 137 7.42 5.65 -7.41
CA LEU A 137 6.62 6.25 -6.34
C LEU A 137 6.62 5.37 -5.09
N TRP A 138 6.37 4.07 -5.24
CA TRP A 138 6.43 3.12 -4.14
C TRP A 138 7.81 3.02 -3.52
N LYS A 139 8.87 2.90 -4.31
CA LYS A 139 10.25 2.88 -3.79
C LYS A 139 10.58 4.14 -3.00
N THR A 140 10.14 5.31 -3.48
CA THR A 140 10.35 6.57 -2.78
C THR A 140 9.57 6.63 -1.45
N LEU A 141 8.33 6.14 -1.44
CA LEU A 141 7.53 6.04 -0.21
C LEU A 141 8.15 5.07 0.79
N LEU A 142 8.50 3.87 0.34
CA LEU A 142 9.05 2.80 1.19
C LEU A 142 10.40 3.17 1.85
N GLN A 143 11.14 4.13 1.31
CA GLN A 143 12.33 4.68 1.98
C GLN A 143 12.01 5.39 3.31
N ASN A 144 10.74 5.71 3.56
CA ASN A 144 10.27 6.29 4.82
C ASN A 144 9.80 5.24 5.84
N HIS A 145 9.69 3.97 5.45
CA HIS A 145 9.14 2.89 6.26
C HIS A 145 10.11 2.14 7.19
N PRO A 146 11.47 2.27 7.10
CA PRO A 146 12.32 1.74 8.16
C PRO A 146 11.77 2.15 9.52
N HIS A 147 11.73 1.21 10.47
CA HIS A 147 10.99 1.40 11.71
C HIS A 147 11.43 2.65 12.50
N ASP A 148 12.70 2.94 12.57
CA ASP A 148 13.19 4.15 13.26
C ASP A 148 12.73 5.45 12.58
N SER A 149 12.54 5.43 11.27
CA SER A 149 12.03 6.57 10.51
C SER A 149 10.54 6.76 10.75
N ILE A 150 9.70 5.78 10.39
CA ILE A 150 8.24 5.94 10.49
C ILE A 150 7.75 5.96 11.95
N CYS A 151 8.39 5.27 12.86
CA CYS A 151 8.11 5.35 14.30
C CYS A 151 8.43 6.73 14.88
N GLY A 152 9.34 7.48 14.28
CA GLY A 152 9.63 8.85 14.68
C GLY A 152 10.73 9.01 15.74
N CYS A 153 11.58 7.98 15.93
CA CYS A 153 12.66 8.00 16.92
C CYS A 153 14.04 8.37 16.35
N SER A 154 14.15 8.54 15.03
CA SER A 154 15.37 9.04 14.39
C SER A 154 15.64 10.51 14.70
N VAL A 155 16.80 11.02 14.27
CA VAL A 155 17.15 12.44 14.40
C VAL A 155 16.31 13.33 13.47
N ASP A 156 16.22 14.61 13.78
CA ASP A 156 15.34 15.55 13.08
C ASP A 156 15.66 15.68 11.58
N ASP A 157 16.93 15.58 11.19
CA ASP A 157 17.33 15.62 9.79
C ASP A 157 16.73 14.46 8.98
N VAL A 158 16.66 13.27 9.55
CA VAL A 158 16.00 12.11 8.93
C VAL A 158 14.50 12.39 8.71
N HIS A 159 13.83 12.95 9.71
CA HIS A 159 12.41 13.27 9.59
C HIS A 159 12.13 14.40 8.58
N SER A 160 13.02 15.37 8.47
CA SER A 160 12.95 16.43 7.45
C SER A 160 13.07 15.85 6.04
N GLU A 161 13.98 14.89 5.86
CA GLU A 161 14.14 14.17 4.61
C GLU A 161 12.91 13.29 4.27
N MET A 162 12.30 12.66 5.27
CA MET A 162 11.05 11.93 5.10
C MET A 162 9.92 12.81 4.57
N VAL A 163 9.76 14.01 5.14
CA VAL A 163 8.77 14.99 4.67
C VAL A 163 9.03 15.35 3.20
N THR A 164 10.29 15.51 2.82
CA THR A 164 10.68 15.77 1.43
C THR A 164 10.26 14.64 0.50
N ARG A 165 10.49 13.37 0.89
CA ARG A 165 10.07 12.20 0.12
C ARG A 165 8.56 12.10 0.02
N PHE A 166 7.81 12.31 1.11
CA PHE A 166 6.34 12.32 1.08
C PHE A 166 5.81 13.39 0.11
N LYS A 167 6.33 14.62 0.18
CA LYS A 167 5.95 15.70 -0.74
C LYS A 167 6.25 15.33 -2.20
N LYS A 168 7.38 14.69 -2.47
CA LYS A 168 7.76 14.22 -3.80
C LYS A 168 6.78 13.18 -4.32
N VAL A 169 6.42 12.18 -3.49
CA VAL A 169 5.43 11.15 -3.86
C VAL A 169 4.07 11.79 -4.15
N LEU A 170 3.61 12.71 -3.28
CA LEU A 170 2.33 13.39 -3.49
C LEU A 170 2.31 14.23 -4.76
N ALA A 171 3.36 14.99 -5.04
CA ALA A 171 3.42 15.84 -6.22
C ALA A 171 3.49 15.00 -7.51
N ALA A 172 4.42 14.04 -7.57
CA ALA A 172 4.59 13.19 -8.74
C ALA A 172 3.38 12.25 -8.94
N GLY A 173 2.82 11.69 -7.85
CA GLY A 173 1.63 10.83 -7.92
C GLY A 173 0.40 11.57 -8.46
N LYS A 174 0.19 12.82 -8.04
CA LYS A 174 -0.89 13.66 -8.59
C LYS A 174 -0.71 13.94 -10.08
N SER A 175 0.52 14.21 -10.52
CA SER A 175 0.81 14.42 -11.94
C SER A 175 0.55 13.16 -12.76
N VAL A 176 1.01 12.01 -12.29
CA VAL A 176 0.74 10.71 -12.95
C VAL A 176 -0.76 10.43 -13.00
N ALA A 177 -1.47 10.65 -11.90
CA ALA A 177 -2.92 10.46 -11.85
C ALA A 177 -3.68 11.36 -12.84
N ALA A 178 -3.28 12.62 -12.97
CA ALA A 178 -3.86 13.55 -13.95
C ALA A 178 -3.61 13.07 -15.38
N ASP A 179 -2.36 12.72 -15.72
CA ASP A 179 -2.00 12.20 -17.03
C ASP A 179 -2.80 10.95 -17.40
N GLU A 180 -2.96 10.01 -16.45
CA GLU A 180 -3.73 8.78 -16.68
C GLU A 180 -5.24 9.05 -16.78
N LEU A 181 -5.76 9.99 -16.00
CA LEU A 181 -7.14 10.42 -16.10
C LEU A 181 -7.43 11.07 -17.45
N ASP A 182 -6.56 11.95 -17.95
CA ASP A 182 -6.71 12.60 -19.25
C ASP A 182 -6.73 11.56 -20.39
N LYS A 183 -5.87 10.56 -20.33
CA LYS A 183 -5.87 9.46 -21.30
C LYS A 183 -7.17 8.67 -21.25
N PHE A 184 -7.63 8.29 -20.05
CA PHE A 184 -8.87 7.58 -19.86
C PHE A 184 -10.06 8.41 -20.38
N MET A 185 -10.10 9.69 -20.06
CA MET A 185 -11.16 10.62 -20.52
C MET A 185 -11.18 10.79 -22.03
N SER A 186 -10.06 10.63 -22.71
CA SER A 186 -10.00 10.73 -24.18
C SER A 186 -10.85 9.69 -24.93
N VAL A 187 -11.23 8.61 -24.26
CA VAL A 187 -12.06 7.52 -24.79
C VAL A 187 -13.48 7.48 -24.23
N VAL A 188 -13.81 8.39 -23.31
CA VAL A 188 -15.17 8.52 -22.78
C VAL A 188 -16.05 9.30 -23.76
N ASP A 189 -17.10 8.66 -24.26
CA ASP A 189 -18.10 9.32 -25.12
C ASP A 189 -19.09 10.14 -24.31
N THR A 190 -18.93 11.45 -24.34
CA THR A 190 -19.83 12.42 -23.70
C THR A 190 -20.83 13.07 -24.66
N ALA A 191 -20.78 12.74 -25.95
CA ALA A 191 -21.63 13.37 -26.97
C ALA A 191 -23.14 13.15 -26.75
N SER A 192 -23.50 12.05 -26.12
CA SER A 192 -24.90 11.72 -25.80
C SER A 192 -25.52 12.59 -24.70
N VAL A 193 -24.70 13.31 -23.90
CA VAL A 193 -25.19 14.12 -22.78
C VAL A 193 -25.85 15.43 -23.25
N GLY A 194 -25.46 15.92 -24.43
CA GLY A 194 -26.17 17.02 -25.11
C GLY A 194 -26.06 18.40 -24.44
N THR A 195 -25.05 18.61 -23.58
CA THR A 195 -24.78 19.88 -22.89
C THR A 195 -23.38 20.39 -23.19
N ASP A 196 -23.16 21.71 -23.03
CA ASP A 196 -21.85 22.33 -23.27
C ASP A 196 -20.80 22.01 -22.18
N LYS A 197 -21.24 21.61 -21.00
CA LYS A 197 -20.38 21.26 -19.86
C LYS A 197 -20.79 19.89 -19.30
N VAL A 198 -19.84 19.00 -19.25
CA VAL A 198 -20.03 17.65 -18.70
C VAL A 198 -19.02 17.42 -17.57
N ILE A 199 -19.53 16.96 -16.43
CA ILE A 199 -18.70 16.52 -15.30
C ILE A 199 -18.69 15.00 -15.32
N THR A 200 -17.52 14.42 -15.47
CA THR A 200 -17.34 12.98 -15.37
C THR A 200 -16.79 12.62 -13.99
N VAL A 201 -17.49 11.76 -13.28
CA VAL A 201 -17.07 11.24 -11.97
C VAL A 201 -16.64 9.80 -12.12
N PHE A 202 -15.44 9.51 -11.66
CA PHE A 202 -14.86 8.18 -11.73
C PHE A 202 -14.70 7.59 -10.32
N ASN A 203 -15.32 6.43 -10.08
CA ASN A 203 -15.16 5.66 -8.85
C ASN A 203 -14.15 4.54 -9.05
N SER A 204 -12.96 4.67 -8.46
CA SER A 204 -11.89 3.67 -8.50
C SER A 204 -12.05 2.55 -7.46
N ASN A 205 -13.05 2.61 -6.59
CA ASN A 205 -13.31 1.59 -5.60
C ASN A 205 -14.01 0.37 -6.21
N GLY A 206 -13.85 -0.79 -5.60
CA GLY A 206 -14.59 -2.00 -5.95
C GLY A 206 -16.04 -2.05 -5.41
N PHE A 207 -16.56 -0.94 -4.92
CA PHE A 207 -17.91 -0.82 -4.34
C PHE A 207 -18.55 0.52 -4.68
N VAL A 208 -19.86 0.60 -4.58
CA VAL A 208 -20.62 1.84 -4.80
C VAL A 208 -20.32 2.81 -3.67
N SER A 209 -19.95 4.04 -4.02
CA SER A 209 -19.74 5.16 -3.10
C SER A 209 -20.78 6.25 -3.35
N SER A 210 -21.14 6.98 -2.29
CA SER A 210 -22.01 8.16 -2.37
C SER A 210 -21.36 9.25 -1.55
N GLU A 211 -20.73 10.19 -2.23
CA GLU A 211 -19.90 11.24 -1.61
C GLU A 211 -20.16 12.59 -2.31
N ALA A 212 -19.82 13.67 -1.61
CA ALA A 212 -19.74 14.99 -2.25
C ALA A 212 -18.44 15.04 -3.09
N VAL A 213 -18.57 15.51 -4.31
CA VAL A 213 -17.44 15.67 -5.24
C VAL A 213 -17.23 17.16 -5.50
N THR A 214 -16.01 17.63 -5.30
CA THR A 214 -15.61 19.01 -5.63
C THR A 214 -14.98 19.03 -7.02
N VAL A 215 -15.47 19.90 -7.88
CA VAL A 215 -14.95 20.11 -9.24
C VAL A 215 -14.73 21.60 -9.50
N ASN A 216 -13.68 21.91 -10.24
CA ASN A 216 -13.47 23.24 -10.78
C ASN A 216 -14.08 23.31 -12.18
N VAL A 217 -14.91 24.29 -12.43
CA VAL A 217 -15.54 24.51 -13.73
C VAL A 217 -15.13 25.88 -14.24
N ASP A 218 -14.36 25.90 -15.33
CA ASP A 218 -13.97 27.13 -15.99
C ASP A 218 -15.05 27.60 -16.96
N PHE A 219 -15.37 28.88 -16.91
CA PHE A 219 -16.25 29.56 -17.86
C PHE A 219 -15.39 30.49 -18.74
N PRO A 220 -15.82 30.76 -19.99
CA PRO A 220 -15.11 31.71 -20.84
C PRO A 220 -14.97 33.09 -20.18
N GLU A 221 -13.85 33.75 -20.43
CA GLU A 221 -13.64 35.13 -19.97
C GLU A 221 -14.79 36.01 -20.41
N ASN A 222 -15.28 36.90 -19.53
CA ASN A 222 -16.44 37.76 -19.69
C ASN A 222 -17.80 37.04 -19.70
N THR A 223 -17.91 35.85 -19.17
CA THR A 223 -19.21 35.21 -18.88
C THR A 223 -19.62 35.60 -17.46
N ASP A 224 -20.72 36.34 -17.33
CA ASP A 224 -21.24 36.73 -16.02
C ASP A 224 -22.12 35.59 -15.49
N VAL A 225 -21.47 34.60 -14.84
CA VAL A 225 -22.13 33.42 -14.26
C VAL A 225 -22.20 33.59 -12.76
N THR A 226 -23.41 33.56 -12.23
CA THR A 226 -23.67 33.60 -10.79
C THR A 226 -24.06 32.19 -10.28
N PRO A 227 -23.88 31.88 -8.99
CA PRO A 227 -24.18 30.54 -8.43
C PRO A 227 -25.65 30.10 -8.70
N ASP A 228 -26.58 31.02 -8.71
CA ASP A 228 -28.02 30.76 -8.96
C ASP A 228 -28.33 30.42 -10.42
N MET A 229 -27.38 30.63 -11.34
CA MET A 229 -27.48 30.21 -12.75
C MET A 229 -27.00 28.79 -12.99
N LEU A 230 -26.41 28.13 -11.98
CA LEU A 230 -25.83 26.83 -12.11
C LEU A 230 -26.77 25.73 -11.63
N ALA A 231 -26.84 24.66 -12.39
CA ALA A 231 -27.54 23.45 -12.00
C ALA A 231 -26.76 22.22 -12.55
N VAL A 232 -26.67 21.16 -11.75
CA VAL A 232 -26.05 19.90 -12.15
C VAL A 232 -27.13 18.82 -12.20
N TYR A 233 -27.10 18.03 -13.24
CA TYR A 233 -28.07 16.94 -13.45
C TYR A 233 -27.35 15.59 -13.62
N ASP A 234 -27.96 14.55 -13.07
CA ASP A 234 -27.68 13.15 -13.41
C ASP A 234 -28.90 12.61 -14.17
N GLY A 235 -28.81 12.56 -15.51
CA GLY A 235 -29.96 12.37 -16.37
C GLY A 235 -30.98 13.51 -16.17
N ASP A 236 -32.21 13.14 -15.79
CA ASP A 236 -33.27 14.10 -15.52
C ASP A 236 -33.34 14.58 -14.06
N LYS A 237 -32.47 14.07 -13.21
CA LYS A 237 -32.47 14.37 -11.77
C LYS A 237 -31.49 15.49 -11.44
N ALA A 238 -32.04 16.59 -10.90
CA ALA A 238 -31.21 17.65 -10.35
C ALA A 238 -30.46 17.18 -9.09
N LEU A 239 -29.18 17.46 -9.05
CA LEU A 239 -28.33 17.19 -7.89
C LEU A 239 -28.17 18.45 -7.04
N PRO A 240 -28.07 18.30 -5.70
CA PRO A 240 -27.74 19.42 -4.83
C PRO A 240 -26.30 19.85 -5.10
N ILE A 241 -26.09 21.16 -5.22
CA ILE A 241 -24.78 21.77 -5.40
C ILE A 241 -24.56 22.86 -4.36
N ASP A 242 -23.31 23.05 -3.98
CA ASP A 242 -22.80 24.21 -3.27
C ASP A 242 -21.68 24.82 -4.10
N VAL A 243 -21.64 26.14 -4.19
CA VAL A 243 -20.70 26.85 -5.05
C VAL A 243 -19.81 27.70 -4.17
N GLU A 244 -18.51 27.44 -4.23
CA GLU A 244 -17.48 28.23 -3.57
C GLU A 244 -16.81 29.14 -4.60
N ASP A 245 -16.59 30.42 -4.22
CA ASP A 245 -15.90 31.44 -5.04
C ASP A 245 -14.37 31.24 -5.03
#